data_4a3fdbc8175d6f6ec9c63897bd49ad85
#
_entry.id   4a3fdbc8175d6f6ec9c63897bd49ad85
#
_cell.length_a   1.000
_cell.length_b   1.000
_cell.length_c   1.000
_cell.angle_alpha   90.00
_cell.angle_beta   90.00
_cell.angle_gamma   90.00
#
_symmetry.space_group_name_H-M   'P 1'
#
loop_
_entity.id
_entity.type
_entity.pdbx_description
1 polymer ?
#
loop_
_entity_poly.entity_id
_entity_poly.type
_entity_poly.pdbx_seq_one_letter_code
_entity_poly.pdbx_strand_id
1 'polypeptide(L)'
;AQGHTAAMANIGVLYETGQGVKQNFREAFRWYEMAANPCLPTAQCNLGQLYATGHGVKADPAKAANWYLKAARQGHAQAQFLLGTALYFGKGVKQDPVMAYQWICLAANYGSPRARQHRHTIGDKLTPSQFNTAAKGVRDFMAKHQGNSNATIENAIRAATGFFVTYEGHLLTNHHVIAGAKRIEARTASGNFKARVVKSDPANDLALLQIK
;
A
#
# COMPACT_ATOMS: atom_id res chain seq x y z
N ALA A 1 -7.72 -11.96 -25.57
CA ALA A 1 -6.71 -12.59 -24.68
C ALA A 1 -6.98 -12.29 -23.19
N GLN A 2 -7.30 -11.02 -22.80
CA GLN A 2 -7.48 -10.67 -21.38
C GLN A 2 -8.66 -11.37 -20.69
N GLY A 3 -9.80 -11.53 -21.38
CA GLY A 3 -10.96 -12.23 -20.81
C GLY A 3 -10.68 -13.70 -20.46
N HIS A 4 -9.83 -14.36 -21.24
CA HIS A 4 -9.43 -15.75 -20.99
C HIS A 4 -8.57 -15.89 -19.71
N THR A 5 -7.67 -14.94 -19.48
CA THR A 5 -6.79 -14.92 -18.30
C THR A 5 -7.58 -14.67 -17.00
N ALA A 6 -8.55 -13.75 -17.04
CA ALA A 6 -9.42 -13.50 -15.89
C ALA A 6 -10.30 -14.73 -15.57
N ALA A 7 -10.82 -15.43 -16.59
CA ALA A 7 -11.57 -16.66 -16.40
C ALA A 7 -10.72 -17.76 -15.74
N MET A 8 -9.46 -17.94 -16.18
CA MET A 8 -8.52 -18.86 -15.55
C MET A 8 -8.29 -18.55 -14.07
N ALA A 9 -8.09 -17.27 -13.72
CA ALA A 9 -7.92 -16.86 -12.33
C ALA A 9 -9.18 -17.16 -11.50
N ASN A 10 -10.38 -16.92 -12.04
CA ASN A 10 -11.64 -17.24 -11.37
C ASN A 10 -11.80 -18.76 -11.13
N ILE A 11 -11.42 -19.59 -12.10
CA ILE A 11 -11.40 -21.06 -11.91
C ILE A 11 -10.45 -21.43 -10.78
N GLY A 12 -9.27 -20.79 -10.71
CA GLY A 12 -8.34 -20.97 -9.60
C GLY A 12 -8.98 -20.66 -8.24
N VAL A 13 -9.76 -19.56 -8.14
CA VAL A 13 -10.51 -19.22 -6.91
C VAL A 13 -11.56 -20.27 -6.57
N LEU A 14 -12.31 -20.81 -7.55
CA LEU A 14 -13.29 -21.86 -7.29
C LEU A 14 -12.64 -23.12 -6.70
N TYR A 15 -11.49 -23.54 -7.23
CA TYR A 15 -10.74 -24.66 -6.65
C TYR A 15 -10.11 -24.35 -5.30
N GLU A 16 -9.67 -23.12 -5.07
CA GLU A 16 -9.11 -22.70 -3.78
C GLU A 16 -10.18 -22.67 -2.68
N THR A 17 -11.38 -22.18 -3.00
CA THR A 17 -12.47 -22.01 -2.03
C THR A 17 -13.39 -23.20 -1.94
N GLY A 18 -13.41 -24.08 -2.94
CA GLY A 18 -14.36 -25.20 -3.02
C GLY A 18 -15.78 -24.76 -3.42
N GLN A 19 -15.94 -23.60 -4.04
CA GLN A 19 -17.24 -23.09 -4.46
C GLN A 19 -17.68 -23.75 -5.77
N GLY A 20 -18.71 -24.58 -5.72
CA GLY A 20 -19.24 -25.31 -6.87
C GLY A 20 -18.38 -26.49 -7.36
N VAL A 21 -17.18 -26.67 -6.82
CA VAL A 21 -16.28 -27.78 -7.07
C VAL A 21 -15.63 -28.25 -5.77
N LYS A 22 -15.17 -29.50 -5.70
CA LYS A 22 -14.38 -29.96 -4.56
C LYS A 22 -13.10 -29.14 -4.41
N GLN A 23 -12.82 -28.61 -3.21
CA GLN A 23 -11.60 -27.85 -2.94
C GLN A 23 -10.34 -28.64 -3.34
N ASN A 24 -9.47 -28.01 -4.11
CA ASN A 24 -8.23 -28.61 -4.58
C ASN A 24 -7.16 -27.52 -4.83
N PHE A 25 -6.29 -27.31 -3.84
CA PHE A 25 -5.23 -26.30 -3.94
C PHE A 25 -4.20 -26.59 -5.04
N ARG A 26 -4.01 -27.87 -5.44
CA ARG A 26 -3.09 -28.20 -6.53
C ARG A 26 -3.66 -27.76 -7.89
N GLU A 27 -4.96 -27.94 -8.10
CA GLU A 27 -5.62 -27.38 -9.28
C GLU A 27 -5.68 -25.85 -9.23
N ALA A 28 -5.98 -25.24 -8.07
CA ALA A 28 -5.92 -23.79 -7.92
C ALA A 28 -4.54 -23.23 -8.31
N PHE A 29 -3.46 -23.88 -7.85
CA PHE A 29 -2.10 -23.51 -8.21
C PHE A 29 -1.87 -23.55 -9.73
N ARG A 30 -2.28 -24.59 -10.42
CA ARG A 30 -2.12 -24.71 -11.89
C ARG A 30 -2.87 -23.59 -12.63
N TRP A 31 -4.11 -23.31 -12.23
CA TRP A 31 -4.91 -22.26 -12.83
C TRP A 31 -4.32 -20.88 -12.60
N TYR A 32 -3.83 -20.60 -11.39
CA TYR A 32 -3.15 -19.33 -11.10
C TYR A 32 -1.83 -19.22 -11.86
N GLU A 33 -1.06 -20.29 -12.00
CA GLU A 33 0.19 -20.28 -12.77
C GLU A 33 -0.06 -19.93 -14.24
N MET A 34 -1.07 -20.54 -14.85
CA MET A 34 -1.48 -20.19 -16.22
C MET A 34 -1.96 -18.73 -16.34
N ALA A 35 -2.67 -18.21 -15.36
CA ALA A 35 -3.17 -16.85 -15.36
C ALA A 35 -2.10 -15.80 -15.00
N ALA A 36 -1.10 -16.15 -14.20
CA ALA A 36 -0.03 -15.26 -13.74
C ALA A 36 1.01 -14.97 -14.83
N ASN A 37 1.25 -15.93 -15.74
CA ASN A 37 2.22 -15.78 -16.83
C ASN A 37 1.86 -14.66 -17.82
N PRO A 38 0.60 -14.44 -18.22
CA PRO A 38 0.18 -13.27 -18.99
C PRO A 38 0.10 -11.98 -18.19
N CYS A 39 0.70 -11.90 -17.01
CA CYS A 39 0.79 -10.72 -16.15
C CYS A 39 -0.50 -10.28 -15.44
N LEU A 40 -1.44 -11.18 -15.13
CA LEU A 40 -2.62 -10.80 -14.31
C LEU A 40 -2.22 -10.60 -12.83
N PRO A 41 -2.31 -9.37 -12.27
CA PRO A 41 -1.81 -9.08 -10.91
C PRO A 41 -2.52 -9.89 -9.81
N THR A 42 -3.82 -10.13 -9.97
CA THR A 42 -4.61 -10.94 -9.02
C THR A 42 -4.12 -12.39 -8.99
N ALA A 43 -3.88 -13.01 -10.15
CA ALA A 43 -3.37 -14.38 -10.22
C ALA A 43 -1.95 -14.47 -9.65
N GLN A 44 -1.09 -13.49 -9.92
CA GLN A 44 0.25 -13.40 -9.34
C GLN A 44 0.21 -13.28 -7.82
N CYS A 45 -0.71 -12.47 -7.27
CA CYS A 45 -0.90 -12.34 -5.83
C CYS A 45 -1.35 -13.67 -5.20
N ASN A 46 -2.34 -14.33 -5.78
CA ASN A 46 -2.87 -15.62 -5.29
C ASN A 46 -1.82 -16.73 -5.37
N LEU A 47 -1.07 -16.80 -6.48
CA LEU A 47 0.04 -17.74 -6.61
C LEU A 47 1.11 -17.50 -5.53
N GLY A 48 1.42 -16.25 -5.23
CA GLY A 48 2.30 -15.88 -4.13
C GLY A 48 1.77 -16.36 -2.77
N GLN A 49 0.46 -16.29 -2.54
CA GLN A 49 -0.15 -16.79 -1.30
C GLN A 49 -0.05 -18.30 -1.18
N LEU A 50 -0.25 -19.07 -2.28
CA LEU A 50 -0.06 -20.52 -2.26
C LEU A 50 1.39 -20.90 -1.94
N TYR A 51 2.39 -20.19 -2.48
CA TYR A 51 3.78 -20.39 -2.11
C TYR A 51 4.07 -20.00 -0.65
N ALA A 52 3.43 -18.95 -0.12
CA ALA A 52 3.64 -18.53 1.26
C ALA A 52 3.08 -19.53 2.28
N THR A 53 1.95 -20.16 1.95
CA THR A 53 1.23 -21.09 2.84
C THR A 53 1.61 -22.56 2.62
N GLY A 54 2.13 -22.91 1.44
CA GLY A 54 2.39 -24.30 1.06
C GLY A 54 1.14 -25.05 0.62
N HIS A 55 0.05 -24.35 0.29
CA HIS A 55 -1.18 -25.00 -0.18
C HIS A 55 -1.03 -25.41 -1.65
N GLY A 56 -1.12 -26.71 -1.91
CA GLY A 56 -1.02 -27.29 -3.26
C GLY A 56 0.39 -27.30 -3.85
N VAL A 57 1.35 -26.65 -3.23
CA VAL A 57 2.76 -26.56 -3.62
C VAL A 57 3.63 -26.55 -2.36
N LYS A 58 4.90 -26.93 -2.48
CA LYS A 58 5.85 -26.78 -1.35
C LYS A 58 6.00 -25.31 -0.99
N ALA A 59 5.89 -24.99 0.30
CA ALA A 59 6.07 -23.63 0.80
C ALA A 59 7.44 -23.07 0.40
N ASP A 60 7.43 -21.87 -0.16
CA ASP A 60 8.62 -21.15 -0.59
C ASP A 60 8.39 -19.64 -0.41
N PRO A 61 8.74 -19.06 0.75
CA PRO A 61 8.55 -17.64 1.02
C PRO A 61 9.30 -16.71 0.05
N ALA A 62 10.43 -17.17 -0.52
CA ALA A 62 11.18 -16.35 -1.48
C ALA A 62 10.43 -16.26 -2.82
N LYS A 63 9.87 -17.38 -3.31
CA LYS A 63 8.99 -17.35 -4.48
C LYS A 63 7.73 -16.53 -4.20
N ALA A 64 7.14 -16.66 -3.01
CA ALA A 64 5.98 -15.85 -2.63
C ALA A 64 6.28 -14.35 -2.74
N ALA A 65 7.37 -13.88 -2.13
CA ALA A 65 7.78 -12.48 -2.17
C ALA A 65 8.04 -11.99 -3.61
N ASN A 66 8.62 -12.83 -4.46
CA ASN A 66 8.84 -12.50 -5.87
C ASN A 66 7.52 -12.33 -6.65
N TRP A 67 6.54 -13.21 -6.43
CA TRP A 67 5.22 -13.08 -7.03
C TRP A 67 4.47 -11.87 -6.51
N TYR A 68 4.55 -11.58 -5.20
CA TYR A 68 4.01 -10.34 -4.64
C TYR A 68 4.65 -9.11 -5.27
N LEU A 69 5.98 -9.10 -5.48
CA LEU A 69 6.67 -7.98 -6.12
C LEU A 69 6.17 -7.73 -7.55
N LYS A 70 5.95 -8.81 -8.34
CA LYS A 70 5.41 -8.69 -9.70
C LYS A 70 4.02 -8.04 -9.69
N ALA A 71 3.11 -8.49 -8.84
CA ALA A 71 1.77 -7.92 -8.71
C ALA A 71 1.78 -6.51 -8.10
N ALA A 72 2.64 -6.27 -7.09
CA ALA A 72 2.76 -4.99 -6.40
C ALA A 72 3.22 -3.86 -7.34
N ARG A 73 4.16 -4.16 -8.24
CA ARG A 73 4.63 -3.23 -9.28
C ARG A 73 3.52 -2.81 -10.25
N GLN A 74 2.49 -3.61 -10.41
CA GLN A 74 1.31 -3.32 -11.23
C GLN A 74 0.20 -2.61 -10.43
N GLY A 75 0.47 -2.18 -9.19
CA GLY A 75 -0.49 -1.45 -8.37
C GLY A 75 -1.49 -2.33 -7.60
N HIS A 76 -1.29 -3.66 -7.55
CA HIS A 76 -2.20 -4.56 -6.83
C HIS A 76 -2.06 -4.37 -5.31
N ALA A 77 -3.05 -3.72 -4.68
CA ALA A 77 -3.00 -3.27 -3.29
C ALA A 77 -2.74 -4.41 -2.27
N GLN A 78 -3.36 -5.58 -2.46
CA GLN A 78 -3.15 -6.73 -1.58
C GLN A 78 -1.72 -7.26 -1.69
N ALA A 79 -1.16 -7.32 -2.91
CA ALA A 79 0.22 -7.78 -3.11
C ALA A 79 1.23 -6.77 -2.53
N GLN A 80 0.97 -5.48 -2.65
CA GLN A 80 1.78 -4.43 -2.01
C GLN A 80 1.80 -4.60 -0.49
N PHE A 81 0.64 -4.86 0.12
CA PHE A 81 0.54 -5.14 1.56
C PHE A 81 1.32 -6.39 1.96
N LEU A 82 1.16 -7.50 1.22
CA LEU A 82 1.84 -8.76 1.51
C LEU A 82 3.36 -8.65 1.34
N LEU A 83 3.82 -7.95 0.28
CA LEU A 83 5.24 -7.66 0.08
C LEU A 83 5.81 -6.77 1.20
N GLY A 84 5.10 -5.72 1.58
CA GLY A 84 5.50 -4.86 2.68
C GLY A 84 5.62 -5.64 4.00
N THR A 85 4.69 -6.54 4.26
CA THR A 85 4.72 -7.45 5.41
C THR A 85 5.91 -8.42 5.34
N ALA A 86 6.17 -9.00 4.17
CA ALA A 86 7.32 -9.90 3.95
C ALA A 86 8.65 -9.18 4.21
N LEU A 87 8.82 -7.96 3.71
CA LEU A 87 9.99 -7.10 3.94
C LEU A 87 10.15 -6.70 5.41
N TYR A 88 9.05 -6.39 6.09
CA TYR A 88 9.08 -6.02 7.50
C TYR A 88 9.58 -7.15 8.41
N PHE A 89 9.14 -8.38 8.13
CA PHE A 89 9.52 -9.55 8.93
C PHE A 89 10.70 -10.35 8.36
N GLY A 90 11.24 -9.98 7.20
CA GLY A 90 12.31 -10.74 6.54
C GLY A 90 11.85 -12.13 6.02
N LYS A 91 10.57 -12.29 5.68
CA LYS A 91 10.01 -13.57 5.21
C LYS A 91 10.30 -13.77 3.73
N GLY A 92 11.28 -14.64 3.41
CA GLY A 92 11.69 -14.94 2.03
C GLY A 92 12.45 -13.82 1.32
N VAL A 93 12.68 -12.70 2.00
CA VAL A 93 13.47 -11.55 1.54
C VAL A 93 14.27 -10.99 2.70
N LYS A 94 15.36 -10.28 2.41
CA LYS A 94 16.10 -9.54 3.44
C LYS A 94 15.17 -8.51 4.08
N GLN A 95 15.19 -8.42 5.40
CA GLN A 95 14.42 -7.44 6.14
C GLN A 95 14.81 -6.02 5.72
N ASP A 96 13.83 -5.21 5.37
CA ASP A 96 13.99 -3.81 4.99
C ASP A 96 12.78 -2.99 5.45
N PRO A 97 12.84 -2.36 6.63
CA PRO A 97 11.74 -1.58 7.18
C PRO A 97 11.36 -0.36 6.32
N VAL A 98 12.33 0.24 5.62
CA VAL A 98 12.11 1.40 4.76
C VAL A 98 11.28 1.00 3.54
N MET A 99 11.71 -0.03 2.83
CA MET A 99 10.94 -0.58 1.71
C MET A 99 9.61 -1.18 2.15
N ALA A 100 9.55 -1.81 3.32
CA ALA A 100 8.29 -2.30 3.90
C ALA A 100 7.28 -1.16 4.05
N TYR A 101 7.69 -0.04 4.64
CA TYR A 101 6.84 1.13 4.81
C TYR A 101 6.40 1.73 3.47
N GLN A 102 7.29 1.80 2.47
CA GLN A 102 6.91 2.25 1.12
C GLN A 102 5.76 1.42 0.54
N TRP A 103 5.90 0.10 0.53
CA TRP A 103 4.88 -0.79 -0.02
C TRP A 103 3.57 -0.75 0.77
N ILE A 104 3.63 -0.63 2.11
CA ILE A 104 2.44 -0.46 2.96
C ILE A 104 1.74 0.88 2.66
N CYS A 105 2.47 1.97 2.48
CA CYS A 105 1.89 3.26 2.09
C CYS A 105 1.22 3.18 0.70
N LEU A 106 1.87 2.55 -0.27
CA LEU A 106 1.27 2.32 -1.59
C LEU A 106 -0.01 1.49 -1.49
N ALA A 107 0.01 0.38 -0.75
CA ALA A 107 -1.18 -0.44 -0.52
C ALA A 107 -2.33 0.36 0.13
N ALA A 108 -2.02 1.23 1.09
CA ALA A 108 -3.01 2.11 1.72
C ALA A 108 -3.61 3.11 0.73
N ASN A 109 -2.79 3.69 -0.15
CA ASN A 109 -3.23 4.62 -1.19
C ASN A 109 -4.07 3.93 -2.27
N TYR A 110 -3.78 2.66 -2.59
CA TYR A 110 -4.57 1.83 -3.50
C TYR A 110 -5.76 1.13 -2.83
N GLY A 111 -6.12 1.56 -1.61
CA GLY A 111 -7.39 1.20 -0.97
C GLY A 111 -7.33 0.00 -0.02
N SER A 112 -6.16 -0.54 0.33
CA SER A 112 -6.05 -1.63 1.30
C SER A 112 -6.40 -1.16 2.73
N PRO A 113 -7.49 -1.66 3.37
CA PRO A 113 -7.85 -1.28 4.74
C PRO A 113 -6.79 -1.75 5.74
N ARG A 114 -6.24 -2.96 5.54
CA ARG A 114 -5.19 -3.52 6.40
C ARG A 114 -3.93 -2.67 6.37
N ALA A 115 -3.52 -2.20 5.19
CA ALA A 115 -2.35 -1.34 5.05
C ALA A 115 -2.53 -0.01 5.78
N ARG A 116 -3.72 0.59 5.72
CA ARG A 116 -4.04 1.82 6.46
C ARG A 116 -3.87 1.64 7.97
N GLN A 117 -4.31 0.51 8.50
CA GLN A 117 -4.18 0.19 9.92
C GLN A 117 -2.71 -0.03 10.34
N HIS A 118 -1.91 -0.72 9.52
CA HIS A 118 -0.52 -1.08 9.86
C HIS A 118 0.49 0.03 9.56
N ARG A 119 0.13 1.02 8.73
CA ARG A 119 1.04 2.11 8.32
C ARG A 119 1.66 2.84 9.51
N HIS A 120 0.85 3.21 10.51
CA HIS A 120 1.33 3.92 11.70
C HIS A 120 2.31 3.08 12.50
N THR A 121 1.96 1.84 12.80
CA THR A 121 2.79 0.92 13.58
C THR A 121 4.19 0.69 12.98
N ILE A 122 4.29 0.70 11.66
CA ILE A 122 5.58 0.55 10.97
C ILE A 122 6.31 1.90 10.89
N GLY A 123 5.59 2.99 10.61
CA GLY A 123 6.13 4.33 10.52
C GLY A 123 6.79 4.82 11.81
N ASP A 124 6.16 4.53 12.95
CA ASP A 124 6.66 4.92 14.29
C ASP A 124 8.00 4.26 14.66
N LYS A 125 8.40 3.20 13.94
CA LYS A 125 9.68 2.50 14.14
C LYS A 125 10.80 2.99 13.23
N LEU A 126 10.50 3.89 12.31
CA LEU A 126 11.46 4.48 11.39
C LEU A 126 12.08 5.74 12.00
N THR A 127 13.38 5.92 11.78
CA THR A 127 14.01 7.21 12.04
C THR A 127 13.49 8.28 11.06
N PRO A 128 13.58 9.57 11.37
CA PRO A 128 13.16 10.64 10.45
C PRO A 128 13.78 10.54 9.06
N SER A 129 15.05 10.18 8.98
CA SER A 129 15.76 9.98 7.70
C SER A 129 15.19 8.81 6.91
N GLN A 130 14.93 7.67 7.56
CA GLN A 130 14.32 6.49 6.95
C GLN A 130 12.91 6.79 6.46
N PHE A 131 12.13 7.51 7.27
CA PHE A 131 10.77 7.94 6.90
C PHE A 131 10.78 8.82 5.65
N ASN A 132 11.68 9.82 5.59
CA ASN A 132 11.82 10.69 4.41
C ASN A 132 12.23 9.91 3.16
N THR A 133 13.15 8.94 3.31
CA THR A 133 13.55 8.05 2.21
C THR A 133 12.36 7.22 1.71
N ALA A 134 11.59 6.66 2.61
CA ALA A 134 10.40 5.89 2.28
C ALA A 134 9.34 6.75 1.58
N ALA A 135 9.05 7.94 2.11
CA ALA A 135 8.09 8.87 1.53
C ALA A 135 8.49 9.31 0.10
N LYS A 136 9.80 9.53 -0.12
CA LYS A 136 10.32 9.80 -1.48
C LYS A 136 10.03 8.61 -2.42
N GLY A 137 10.34 7.38 -2.00
CA GLY A 137 10.10 6.20 -2.82
C GLY A 137 8.62 5.99 -3.18
N VAL A 138 7.70 6.32 -2.26
CA VAL A 138 6.26 6.31 -2.55
C VAL A 138 5.91 7.33 -3.64
N ARG A 139 6.40 8.57 -3.53
CA ARG A 139 6.16 9.62 -4.54
C ARG A 139 6.69 9.21 -5.91
N ASP A 140 7.92 8.72 -5.96
CA ASP A 140 8.59 8.32 -7.21
C ASP A 140 7.82 7.16 -7.89
N PHE A 141 7.35 6.18 -7.10
CA PHE A 141 6.53 5.08 -7.62
C PHE A 141 5.21 5.60 -8.20
N MET A 142 4.50 6.45 -7.46
CA MET A 142 3.21 6.99 -7.90
C MET A 142 3.37 7.87 -9.14
N ALA A 143 4.37 8.72 -9.20
CA ALA A 143 4.67 9.55 -10.38
C ALA A 143 4.89 8.70 -11.64
N LYS A 144 5.59 7.57 -11.50
CA LYS A 144 5.86 6.65 -12.62
C LYS A 144 4.61 5.91 -13.12
N HIS A 145 3.66 5.63 -12.24
CA HIS A 145 2.52 4.75 -12.56
C HIS A 145 1.20 5.50 -12.81
N GLN A 146 1.10 6.77 -12.43
CA GLN A 146 -0.14 7.54 -12.55
C GLN A 146 -0.15 8.55 -13.71
N GLY A 147 0.80 8.49 -14.63
CA GLY A 147 0.85 9.33 -15.83
C GLY A 147 0.19 10.71 -15.67
N ASN A 148 0.94 11.75 -15.43
CA ASN A 148 0.57 13.18 -15.50
C ASN A 148 -0.55 13.73 -14.56
N SER A 149 -0.92 13.06 -13.49
CA SER A 149 -1.81 13.64 -12.47
C SER A 149 -1.04 14.25 -11.27
N ASN A 150 -0.02 15.08 -11.56
CA ASN A 150 0.83 15.70 -10.54
C ASN A 150 0.07 16.51 -9.47
N ALA A 151 -1.06 17.09 -9.81
CA ALA A 151 -1.87 17.88 -8.88
C ALA A 151 -2.58 17.03 -7.80
N THR A 152 -2.94 15.78 -8.13
CA THR A 152 -3.68 14.90 -7.20
C THR A 152 -2.75 14.19 -6.22
N ILE A 153 -1.51 13.92 -6.62
CA ILE A 153 -0.51 13.22 -5.81
C ILE A 153 0.04 14.12 -4.70
N GLU A 154 0.37 15.37 -5.00
CA GLU A 154 0.80 16.34 -4.00
C GLU A 154 -0.28 16.57 -2.93
N ASN A 155 -1.54 16.63 -3.34
CA ASN A 155 -2.66 16.78 -2.43
C ASN A 155 -2.93 15.52 -1.59
N ALA A 156 -2.76 14.32 -2.12
CA ALA A 156 -3.00 13.05 -1.39
C ALA A 156 -1.90 12.76 -0.35
N ILE A 157 -0.65 13.10 -0.63
CA ILE A 157 0.47 12.90 0.31
C ILE A 157 0.41 13.95 1.43
N ARG A 158 0.02 15.18 1.12
CA ARG A 158 -0.22 16.24 2.11
C ARG A 158 -1.43 15.94 3.02
N ALA A 159 -2.41 15.17 2.54
CA ALA A 159 -3.59 14.79 3.34
C ALA A 159 -3.32 13.65 4.35
N ALA A 160 -2.17 12.93 4.26
CA ALA A 160 -1.96 11.70 5.02
C ALA A 160 -1.31 11.87 6.39
N THR A 161 -0.89 13.08 6.78
CA THR A 161 -0.02 13.31 7.96
C THR A 161 -0.59 14.23 9.03
N GLY A 162 -1.88 14.53 8.99
CA GLY A 162 -2.51 15.33 10.03
C GLY A 162 -3.48 14.51 10.89
N PHE A 163 -3.52 14.74 12.20
CA PHE A 163 -4.51 14.17 13.10
C PHE A 163 -5.11 15.25 14.01
N PHE A 164 -6.39 15.07 14.35
CA PHE A 164 -7.05 15.99 15.26
C PHE A 164 -6.50 15.87 16.68
N VAL A 165 -6.16 16.98 17.28
CA VAL A 165 -5.65 17.07 18.66
C VAL A 165 -6.64 17.70 19.63
N THR A 166 -7.69 18.39 19.12
CA THR A 166 -8.74 18.97 19.96
C THR A 166 -10.12 18.86 19.32
N TYR A 167 -11.17 18.91 20.18
CA TYR A 167 -12.56 19.01 19.72
C TYR A 167 -12.89 20.33 19.03
N GLU A 168 -12.03 21.35 19.19
CA GLU A 168 -12.16 22.68 18.55
C GLU A 168 -11.67 22.72 17.11
N GLY A 169 -11.31 21.57 16.54
CA GLY A 169 -10.88 21.46 15.15
C GLY A 169 -9.41 21.79 14.91
N HIS A 170 -8.56 21.67 15.92
CA HIS A 170 -7.13 21.75 15.71
C HIS A 170 -6.58 20.43 15.18
N LEU A 171 -5.68 20.53 14.21
CA LEU A 171 -5.05 19.40 13.52
C LEU A 171 -3.53 19.61 13.56
N LEU A 172 -2.81 18.62 14.06
CA LEU A 172 -1.35 18.60 14.03
C LEU A 172 -0.89 17.93 12.73
N THR A 173 0.05 18.55 12.04
CA THR A 173 0.69 18.02 10.83
C THR A 173 2.18 18.37 10.83
N ASN A 174 2.92 17.79 9.88
CA ASN A 174 4.32 18.15 9.70
C ASN A 174 4.45 19.52 9.01
N HIS A 175 5.46 20.31 9.42
CA HIS A 175 5.70 21.62 8.82
C HIS A 175 5.98 21.55 7.32
N HIS A 176 6.79 20.58 6.86
CA HIS A 176 7.12 20.41 5.45
C HIS A 176 5.89 20.13 4.56
N VAL A 177 4.79 19.61 5.13
CA VAL A 177 3.53 19.35 4.41
C VAL A 177 2.84 20.66 4.02
N ILE A 178 2.99 21.69 4.84
CA ILE A 178 2.32 22.98 4.65
C ILE A 178 3.27 24.10 4.21
N ALA A 179 4.57 23.85 4.21
CA ALA A 179 5.58 24.85 3.84
C ALA A 179 5.34 25.32 2.40
N GLY A 180 5.18 26.66 2.23
CA GLY A 180 4.92 27.26 0.93
C GLY A 180 3.50 27.05 0.37
N ALA A 181 2.59 26.44 1.12
CA ALA A 181 1.22 26.25 0.67
C ALA A 181 0.45 27.56 0.66
N LYS A 182 -0.10 27.96 -0.49
CA LYS A 182 -0.98 29.15 -0.62
C LYS A 182 -2.38 28.89 -0.04
N ARG A 183 -2.81 27.64 0.01
CA ARG A 183 -4.11 27.22 0.52
C ARG A 183 -3.97 25.85 1.18
N ILE A 184 -4.58 25.68 2.34
CA ILE A 184 -4.58 24.43 3.10
C ILE A 184 -6.03 23.98 3.24
N GLU A 185 -6.31 22.74 2.87
CA GLU A 185 -7.61 22.09 3.06
C GLU A 185 -7.42 20.77 3.80
N ALA A 186 -8.21 20.57 4.86
CA ALA A 186 -8.32 19.29 5.55
C ALA A 186 -9.50 18.50 4.98
N ARG A 187 -9.25 17.26 4.56
CA ARG A 187 -10.28 16.31 4.16
C ARG A 187 -10.58 15.36 5.31
N THR A 188 -11.84 15.26 5.67
CA THR A 188 -12.33 14.34 6.70
C THR A 188 -13.46 13.48 6.15
N ALA A 189 -13.90 12.50 6.93
CA ALA A 189 -15.10 11.72 6.59
C ALA A 189 -16.38 12.59 6.49
N SER A 190 -16.38 13.76 7.17
CA SER A 190 -17.50 14.71 7.20
C SER A 190 -17.42 15.78 6.11
N GLY A 191 -16.34 15.82 5.32
CA GLY A 191 -16.19 16.78 4.22
C GLY A 191 -14.81 17.43 4.12
N ASN A 192 -14.72 18.44 3.25
CA ASN A 192 -13.51 19.24 3.05
C ASN A 192 -13.66 20.58 3.78
N PHE A 193 -12.67 20.93 4.54
CA PHE A 193 -12.64 22.12 5.37
C PHE A 193 -11.42 22.96 5.05
N LYS A 194 -11.58 24.29 5.03
CA LYS A 194 -10.44 25.21 4.97
C LYS A 194 -9.70 25.20 6.29
N ALA A 195 -8.38 25.16 6.23
CA ALA A 195 -7.54 25.22 7.41
C ALA A 195 -6.59 26.42 7.35
N ARG A 196 -6.24 26.96 8.52
CA ARG A 196 -5.22 27.99 8.67
C ARG A 196 -4.11 27.53 9.59
N VAL A 197 -2.89 27.96 9.35
CA VAL A 197 -1.77 27.72 10.26
C VAL A 197 -1.97 28.57 11.51
N VAL A 198 -1.99 27.94 12.68
CA VAL A 198 -2.02 28.60 13.98
C VAL A 198 -0.61 28.80 14.50
N LYS A 199 0.21 27.75 14.41
CA LYS A 199 1.60 27.77 14.85
C LYS A 199 2.40 26.77 14.00
N SER A 200 3.65 27.08 13.72
CA SER A 200 4.57 26.12 13.09
C SER A 200 5.92 26.14 13.78
N ASP A 201 6.55 24.98 13.82
CA ASP A 201 7.90 24.77 14.34
C ASP A 201 8.70 24.03 13.26
N PRO A 202 9.41 24.77 12.40
CA PRO A 202 10.20 24.16 11.32
C PRO A 202 11.35 23.30 11.85
N ALA A 203 11.90 23.62 13.01
CA ALA A 203 13.03 22.89 13.59
C ALA A 203 12.63 21.46 14.02
N ASN A 204 11.39 21.29 14.48
CA ASN A 204 10.82 19.98 14.86
C ASN A 204 9.87 19.43 13.80
N ASP A 205 9.79 20.07 12.64
CA ASP A 205 8.89 19.68 11.53
C ASP A 205 7.41 19.56 11.95
N LEU A 206 6.93 20.47 12.79
CA LEU A 206 5.57 20.48 13.32
C LEU A 206 4.79 21.72 12.90
N ALA A 207 3.50 21.54 12.63
CA ALA A 207 2.57 22.65 12.43
C ALA A 207 1.20 22.35 13.04
N LEU A 208 0.63 23.34 13.71
CA LEU A 208 -0.73 23.30 14.23
C LEU A 208 -1.64 24.09 13.28
N LEU A 209 -2.66 23.44 12.78
CA LEU A 209 -3.69 24.00 11.92
C LEU A 209 -5.01 24.12 12.67
N GLN A 210 -5.82 25.12 12.35
CA GLN A 210 -7.20 25.21 12.78
C GLN A 210 -8.13 25.12 11.57
N ILE A 211 -9.10 24.24 11.64
CA ILE A 211 -10.17 24.07 10.66
C ILE A 211 -11.25 25.12 10.93
N LYS A 212 -11.75 25.69 9.84
CA LYS A 212 -12.89 26.63 9.85
C LYS A 212 -14.11 25.99 9.22
#